data_8e72cdc6a86e6f5fb5b05c981fcbbf3a
#
_entry.id   8e72cdc6a86e6f5fb5b05c981fcbbf3a
#
_cell.length_a   1.000
_cell.length_b   1.000
_cell.length_c   1.000
_cell.angle_alpha   90.00
_cell.angle_beta   90.00
_cell.angle_gamma   90.00
#
_symmetry.space_group_name_H-M   'P 1'
#
loop_
_entity.id
_entity.type
_entity.pdbx_description
1 polymer ?
#
loop_
_entity_poly.entity_id
_entity_poly.type
_entity_poly.pdbx_seq_one_letter_code
_entity_poly.pdbx_strand_id
1 'polypeptide(L)'
;MAKKYRYAKAAPCVQAVIFARVSTKEQEPGASLKAQKEAMEDYCNKIGLPIVQKYRAIESSTNGNRTKFNEMLDFVRKQKKKTAIVVHCIDRFQRRFNECVEVEEILLDDKTDLHFCKEGLILTKNSPSSDIMRWDMGILSGK
;
A
#
# COMPACT_ATOMS: atom_id res chain seq x y z
N MET A 1 4.11 31.32 3.50
CA MET A 1 4.11 31.04 2.09
C MET A 1 3.37 29.76 1.77
N ALA A 2 2.34 29.88 0.97
CA ALA A 2 1.52 28.75 0.61
C ALA A 2 2.36 27.63 -0.03
N LYS A 3 3.32 28.02 -0.85
CA LYS A 3 4.18 27.08 -1.53
C LYS A 3 4.97 26.23 -0.54
N LYS A 4 5.41 26.83 0.53
CA LYS A 4 6.17 26.14 1.54
C LYS A 4 5.36 25.04 2.22
N TYR A 5 4.12 25.34 2.55
CA TYR A 5 3.25 24.33 3.17
C TYR A 5 2.91 23.23 2.19
N ARG A 6 2.65 23.62 0.96
CA ARG A 6 2.27 22.67 -0.07
C ARG A 6 3.35 21.61 -0.31
N TYR A 7 4.60 22.04 -0.25
CA TYR A 7 5.72 21.16 -0.53
C TYR A 7 6.48 20.76 0.71
N ALA A 8 5.85 20.93 1.86
CA ALA A 8 6.46 20.48 3.10
C ALA A 8 6.76 18.98 3.00
N LYS A 9 7.92 18.61 3.47
CA LYS A 9 8.36 17.24 3.41
C LYS A 9 7.39 16.34 4.16
N ALA A 10 7.08 15.19 3.60
CA ALA A 10 6.25 14.22 4.29
C ALA A 10 6.98 13.73 5.53
N ALA A 11 6.23 13.52 6.61
CA ALA A 11 6.81 12.98 7.83
C ALA A 11 7.31 11.56 7.57
N PRO A 12 8.36 11.11 8.26
CA PRO A 12 8.83 9.74 8.08
C PRO A 12 7.89 8.74 8.72
N CYS A 13 7.74 7.59 8.09
CA CYS A 13 7.02 6.49 8.70
C CYS A 13 7.91 5.85 9.76
N VAL A 14 7.31 5.35 10.83
CA VAL A 14 8.06 4.71 11.90
C VAL A 14 7.73 3.23 12.04
N GLN A 15 6.73 2.76 11.32
CA GLN A 15 6.32 1.35 11.35
C GLN A 15 5.58 1.06 10.06
N ALA A 16 5.28 -0.21 9.83
CA ALA A 16 4.66 -0.61 8.56
C ALA A 16 3.60 -1.69 8.77
N VAL A 17 2.63 -1.71 7.88
CA VAL A 17 1.77 -2.86 7.69
C VAL A 17 2.05 -3.41 6.31
N ILE A 18 1.89 -4.72 6.14
CA ILE A 18 2.01 -5.31 4.82
C ILE A 18 0.67 -5.87 4.38
N PHE A 19 0.40 -5.78 3.10
CA PHE A 19 -0.85 -6.22 2.52
C PHE A 19 -0.55 -7.12 1.34
N ALA A 20 -0.93 -8.38 1.46
CA ALA A 20 -0.70 -9.38 0.42
C ALA A 20 -2.03 -9.74 -0.22
N ARG A 21 -2.02 -9.90 -1.52
CA ARG A 21 -3.19 -10.25 -2.27
C ARG A 21 -2.93 -11.52 -3.06
N VAL A 22 -3.75 -12.53 -2.85
CA VAL A 22 -3.55 -13.83 -3.48
C VAL A 22 -4.80 -14.23 -4.23
N SER A 23 -4.62 -15.06 -5.26
CA SER A 23 -5.76 -15.62 -5.97
C SER A 23 -6.30 -16.81 -5.18
N THR A 24 -7.47 -17.28 -5.58
CA THR A 24 -8.02 -18.48 -4.96
C THR A 24 -7.14 -19.69 -5.18
N LYS A 25 -6.34 -19.63 -6.21
CA LYS A 25 -5.43 -20.73 -6.50
C LYS A 25 -4.06 -20.41 -5.97
N GLU A 26 -4.02 -20.21 -4.70
CA GLU A 26 -2.77 -19.83 -4.04
C GLU A 26 -1.72 -20.91 -4.13
N GLN A 27 -2.08 -22.07 -4.57
CA GLN A 27 -1.11 -23.13 -4.80
C GLN A 27 -0.24 -22.87 -6.01
N GLU A 28 -0.46 -21.79 -6.72
CA GLU A 28 0.44 -21.41 -7.80
C GLU A 28 1.80 -21.09 -7.22
N PRO A 29 2.82 -21.86 -7.58
CA PRO A 29 4.10 -21.71 -6.88
C PRO A 29 4.78 -20.36 -7.09
N GLY A 30 4.76 -19.86 -8.29
CA GLY A 30 5.51 -18.66 -8.60
C GLY A 30 4.90 -17.40 -8.01
N ALA A 31 3.60 -17.42 -7.80
CA ALA A 31 2.90 -16.26 -7.31
C ALA A 31 2.50 -16.43 -5.85
N SER A 32 3.16 -17.28 -5.14
CA SER A 32 2.74 -17.68 -3.82
C SER A 32 2.69 -16.53 -2.84
N LEU A 33 1.77 -16.65 -1.92
CA LEU A 33 1.68 -15.73 -0.80
C LEU A 33 3.00 -15.65 -0.05
N LYS A 34 3.66 -16.80 0.08
CA LYS A 34 4.93 -16.86 0.79
C LYS A 34 5.98 -15.97 0.14
N ALA A 35 6.09 -16.02 -1.18
CA ALA A 35 7.07 -15.21 -1.89
C ALA A 35 6.78 -13.72 -1.76
N GLN A 36 5.50 -13.33 -1.87
CA GLN A 36 5.14 -11.93 -1.68
C GLN A 36 5.45 -11.46 -0.28
N LYS A 37 5.10 -12.29 0.69
CA LYS A 37 5.30 -11.95 2.08
C LYS A 37 6.77 -11.76 2.40
N GLU A 38 7.61 -12.69 1.93
CA GLU A 38 9.05 -12.59 2.16
C GLU A 38 9.63 -11.35 1.51
N ALA A 39 9.19 -11.03 0.30
CA ALA A 39 9.68 -9.83 -0.39
C ALA A 39 9.33 -8.58 0.39
N MET A 40 8.12 -8.51 0.92
CA MET A 40 7.69 -7.35 1.69
C MET A 40 8.40 -7.26 3.04
N GLU A 41 8.62 -8.41 3.66
CA GLU A 41 9.34 -8.43 4.94
C GLU A 41 10.79 -8.01 4.75
N ASP A 42 11.44 -8.50 3.70
CA ASP A 42 12.81 -8.11 3.39
C ASP A 42 12.90 -6.63 3.11
N TYR A 43 11.93 -6.12 2.37
CA TYR A 43 11.87 -4.70 2.06
C TYR A 43 11.79 -3.87 3.34
N CYS A 44 10.89 -4.23 4.24
CA CYS A 44 10.72 -3.49 5.50
C CYS A 44 11.98 -3.55 6.35
N ASN A 45 12.64 -4.72 6.39
CA ASN A 45 13.90 -4.84 7.10
C ASN A 45 14.95 -3.90 6.52
N LYS A 46 15.00 -3.83 5.20
CA LYS A 46 16.00 -3.01 4.53
C LYS A 46 15.80 -1.53 4.84
N ILE A 47 14.57 -1.07 4.89
CA ILE A 47 14.31 0.34 5.17
C ILE A 47 14.12 0.62 6.66
N GLY A 48 14.23 -0.40 7.49
CA GLY A 48 14.23 -0.20 8.94
C GLY A 48 12.87 0.04 9.56
N LEU A 49 11.81 -0.47 8.95
CA LEU A 49 10.46 -0.29 9.50
C LEU A 49 9.97 -1.60 10.13
N PRO A 50 9.66 -1.58 11.42
CA PRO A 50 9.05 -2.77 12.03
C PRO A 50 7.64 -2.98 11.49
N ILE A 51 7.30 -4.23 11.23
CA ILE A 51 5.98 -4.59 10.74
C ILE A 51 5.08 -4.83 11.95
N VAL A 52 4.00 -4.05 12.04
CA VAL A 52 3.10 -4.13 13.20
C VAL A 52 1.82 -4.88 12.89
N GLN A 53 1.48 -5.06 11.62
CA GLN A 53 0.31 -5.84 11.22
C GLN A 53 0.52 -6.41 9.82
N LYS A 54 -0.10 -7.56 9.58
CA LYS A 54 -0.04 -8.21 8.29
C LYS A 54 -1.46 -8.54 7.84
N TYR A 55 -1.75 -8.25 6.59
CA TYR A 55 -3.08 -8.47 6.02
C TYR A 55 -2.97 -9.33 4.78
N ARG A 56 -3.96 -10.17 4.60
CA ARG A 56 -4.02 -11.07 3.46
C ARG A 56 -5.43 -11.03 2.90
N ALA A 57 -5.54 -10.76 1.62
CA ALA A 57 -6.83 -10.74 0.93
C ALA A 57 -6.85 -11.78 -0.16
N ILE A 58 -8.01 -12.37 -0.37
CA ILE A 58 -8.20 -13.37 -1.42
C ILE A 58 -8.88 -12.69 -2.59
N GLU A 59 -8.22 -12.72 -3.72
CA GLU A 59 -8.62 -11.96 -4.89
C GLU A 59 -10.01 -12.31 -5.40
N SER A 60 -10.36 -13.57 -5.34
CA SER A 60 -11.65 -14.01 -5.86
C SER A 60 -12.82 -13.66 -4.97
N SER A 61 -12.55 -13.34 -3.72
CA SER A 61 -13.61 -13.05 -2.77
C SER A 61 -13.77 -11.54 -2.66
N THR A 62 -14.76 -11.01 -3.34
CA THR A 62 -14.98 -9.57 -3.36
C THR A 62 -15.19 -9.02 -1.96
N ASN A 63 -16.03 -9.67 -1.18
CA ASN A 63 -16.31 -9.21 0.17
C ASN A 63 -15.11 -9.37 1.09
N GLY A 64 -14.41 -10.50 0.97
CA GLY A 64 -13.22 -10.74 1.78
C GLY A 64 -12.12 -9.73 1.50
N ASN A 65 -11.91 -9.40 0.23
CA ASN A 65 -10.92 -8.40 -0.13
C ASN A 65 -11.25 -7.05 0.46
N ARG A 66 -12.51 -6.66 0.35
CA ARG A 66 -12.94 -5.38 0.86
C ARG A 66 -12.80 -5.31 2.37
N THR A 67 -13.17 -6.39 3.05
CA THR A 67 -13.09 -6.45 4.50
C THR A 67 -11.65 -6.26 4.98
N LYS A 68 -10.73 -7.02 4.39
CA LYS A 68 -9.33 -6.93 4.80
C LYS A 68 -8.71 -5.59 4.47
N PHE A 69 -9.06 -5.06 3.32
CA PHE A 69 -8.57 -3.75 2.91
C PHE A 69 -9.06 -2.67 3.88
N ASN A 70 -10.33 -2.72 4.23
CA ASN A 70 -10.90 -1.75 5.16
C ASN A 70 -10.31 -1.88 6.56
N GLU A 71 -10.08 -3.11 7.00
CA GLU A 71 -9.41 -3.33 8.28
C GLU A 71 -8.04 -2.67 8.32
N MET A 72 -7.31 -2.81 7.22
CA MET A 72 -6.00 -2.20 7.11
C MET A 72 -6.08 -0.68 7.17
N LEU A 73 -6.99 -0.10 6.40
CA LEU A 73 -7.13 1.36 6.38
C LEU A 73 -7.53 1.87 7.76
N ASP A 74 -8.46 1.19 8.42
CA ASP A 74 -8.88 1.59 9.76
C ASP A 74 -7.72 1.53 10.74
N PHE A 75 -6.94 0.47 10.65
CA PHE A 75 -5.78 0.35 11.52
C PHE A 75 -4.82 1.51 11.32
N VAL A 76 -4.51 1.81 10.07
CA VAL A 76 -3.57 2.90 9.75
C VAL A 76 -4.11 4.24 10.22
N ARG A 77 -5.40 4.48 9.99
CA ARG A 77 -6.01 5.74 10.42
C ARG A 77 -5.97 5.94 11.92
N LYS A 78 -6.07 4.86 12.68
CA LYS A 78 -6.12 4.95 14.14
C LYS A 78 -4.75 5.02 14.79
N GLN A 79 -3.69 4.77 14.02
CA GLN A 79 -2.36 4.83 14.60
C GLN A 79 -1.97 6.26 14.91
N LYS A 80 -1.34 6.48 16.05
CA LYS A 80 -0.82 7.78 16.40
C LYS A 80 0.45 8.08 15.62
N LYS A 81 1.17 7.04 15.23
CA LYS A 81 2.41 7.18 14.49
C LYS A 81 2.15 6.90 13.03
N LYS A 82 2.86 7.60 12.18
CA LYS A 82 2.71 7.40 10.74
C LYS A 82 3.14 5.98 10.35
N THR A 83 2.27 5.27 9.67
CA THR A 83 2.45 3.86 9.36
C THR A 83 2.47 3.66 7.86
N ALA A 84 3.52 3.06 7.34
CA ALA A 84 3.62 2.79 5.91
C ALA A 84 2.73 1.62 5.52
N ILE A 85 2.14 1.69 4.34
CA ILE A 85 1.45 0.56 3.73
C ILE A 85 2.40 0.00 2.69
N VAL A 86 2.80 -1.26 2.86
CA VAL A 86 3.75 -1.91 1.97
C VAL A 86 3.04 -3.01 1.21
N VAL A 87 3.10 -2.94 -0.12
CA VAL A 87 2.51 -3.95 -0.99
C VAL A 87 3.58 -4.46 -1.94
N HIS A 88 3.33 -5.60 -2.53
CA HIS A 88 4.34 -6.24 -3.36
C HIS A 88 4.58 -5.48 -4.66
N CYS A 89 3.53 -5.21 -5.39
CA CYS A 89 3.67 -4.50 -6.66
C CYS A 89 2.34 -3.85 -7.02
N ILE A 90 2.38 -2.95 -7.99
CA ILE A 90 1.20 -2.21 -8.41
C ILE A 90 0.10 -3.16 -8.87
N ASP A 91 0.46 -4.15 -9.66
CA ASP A 91 -0.52 -5.11 -10.18
C ASP A 91 -1.24 -5.85 -9.07
N ARG A 92 -0.54 -6.16 -8.00
CA ARG A 92 -1.12 -6.89 -6.88
C ARG A 92 -1.91 -6.00 -5.95
N PHE A 93 -1.92 -4.69 -6.20
CA PHE A 93 -2.66 -3.74 -5.38
C PHE A 93 -3.78 -3.10 -6.18
N GLN A 94 -4.39 -3.85 -7.07
CA GLN A 94 -5.50 -3.35 -7.87
C GLN A 94 -6.69 -3.05 -6.99
N ARG A 95 -7.32 -1.91 -7.21
CA ARG A 95 -8.41 -1.43 -6.36
C ARG A 95 -9.52 -0.87 -7.21
N ARG A 96 -10.70 -0.85 -6.62
CA ARG A 96 -11.80 -0.12 -7.20
C ARG A 96 -11.55 1.35 -7.01
N PHE A 97 -12.25 2.14 -7.81
CA PHE A 97 -12.05 3.59 -7.79
C PHE A 97 -12.24 4.17 -6.39
N ASN A 98 -13.30 3.77 -5.69
CA ASN A 98 -13.55 4.33 -4.35
C ASN A 98 -12.48 3.92 -3.35
N GLU A 99 -11.87 2.77 -3.53
CA GLU A 99 -10.76 2.34 -2.67
C GLU A 99 -9.52 3.19 -2.92
N CYS A 100 -9.29 3.56 -4.17
CA CYS A 100 -8.20 4.48 -4.50
C CYS A 100 -8.39 5.81 -3.81
N VAL A 101 -9.60 6.33 -3.84
CA VAL A 101 -9.90 7.60 -3.20
C VAL A 101 -9.59 7.55 -1.71
N GLU A 102 -9.96 6.47 -1.05
CA GLU A 102 -9.70 6.33 0.37
C GLU A 102 -8.21 6.31 0.68
N VAL A 103 -7.43 5.60 -0.14
CA VAL A 103 -5.98 5.56 0.05
C VAL A 103 -5.38 6.94 -0.15
N GLU A 104 -5.83 7.64 -1.20
CA GLU A 104 -5.31 8.97 -1.47
C GLU A 104 -5.62 9.94 -0.34
N GLU A 105 -6.77 9.80 0.28
CA GLU A 105 -7.10 10.64 1.44
C GLU A 105 -6.10 10.46 2.56
N ILE A 106 -5.73 9.23 2.87
CA ILE A 106 -4.77 9.00 3.94
C ILE A 106 -3.37 9.47 3.55
N LEU A 107 -3.04 9.36 2.27
CA LEU A 107 -1.76 9.91 1.79
C LEU A 107 -1.72 11.42 1.98
N LEU A 108 -2.79 12.10 1.58
CA LEU A 108 -2.84 13.55 1.69
C LEU A 108 -2.83 14.03 3.14
N ASP A 109 -3.40 13.24 4.03
CA ASP A 109 -3.36 13.55 5.47
C ASP A 109 -2.01 13.23 6.10
N ASP A 110 -1.08 12.73 5.32
CA ASP A 110 0.26 12.36 5.78
C ASP A 110 0.22 11.29 6.87
N LYS A 111 -0.76 10.41 6.80
CA LYS A 111 -0.87 9.31 7.75
C LYS A 111 -0.18 8.05 7.27
N THR A 112 0.15 8.00 6.00
CA THR A 112 0.81 6.84 5.42
C THR A 112 1.64 7.26 4.21
N ASP A 113 2.59 6.41 3.87
CA ASP A 113 3.20 6.39 2.54
C ASP A 113 2.91 5.02 1.97
N LEU A 114 2.72 4.94 0.67
CA LEU A 114 2.41 3.69 0.00
C LEU A 114 3.63 3.20 -0.75
N HIS A 115 4.12 2.04 -0.35
CA HIS A 115 5.36 1.46 -0.91
C HIS A 115 5.04 0.27 -1.79
N PHE A 116 5.55 0.30 -3.01
CA PHE A 116 5.47 -0.83 -3.94
C PHE A 116 6.86 -1.43 -4.04
N CYS A 117 7.05 -2.60 -3.43
CA CYS A 117 8.38 -3.20 -3.31
C CYS A 117 9.04 -3.47 -4.64
N LYS A 118 8.28 -4.07 -5.55
CA LYS A 118 8.85 -4.51 -6.82
C LYS A 118 9.29 -3.33 -7.68
N GLU A 119 8.47 -2.31 -7.75
CA GLU A 119 8.77 -1.15 -8.59
C GLU A 119 9.70 -0.15 -7.90
N GLY A 120 9.89 -0.29 -6.60
CA GLY A 120 10.66 0.70 -5.86
C GLY A 120 9.97 2.05 -5.82
N LEU A 121 8.65 2.06 -5.94
CA LEU A 121 7.87 3.28 -5.97
C LEU A 121 7.32 3.57 -4.59
N ILE A 122 7.46 4.82 -4.15
CA ILE A 122 6.89 5.26 -2.88
C ILE A 122 6.01 6.46 -3.15
N LEU A 123 4.73 6.34 -2.85
CA LEU A 123 3.81 7.46 -2.96
C LEU A 123 3.67 8.12 -1.61
N THR A 124 3.86 9.42 -1.58
CA THR A 124 3.68 10.24 -0.38
C THR A 124 2.71 11.35 -0.70
N LYS A 125 2.40 12.17 0.29
CA LYS A 125 1.50 13.31 0.03
C LYS A 125 2.07 14.28 -1.00
N ASN A 126 3.37 14.21 -1.25
CA ASN A 126 4.04 15.11 -2.18
C ASN A 126 4.54 14.43 -3.44
N SER A 127 4.01 13.25 -3.74
CA SER A 127 4.48 12.50 -4.90
C SER A 127 4.26 13.25 -6.21
N PRO A 128 5.20 13.12 -7.15
CA PRO A 128 5.02 13.74 -8.46
C PRO A 128 3.81 13.19 -9.19
N SER A 129 3.23 14.01 -10.05
CA SER A 129 2.07 13.61 -10.85
C SER A 129 2.34 12.34 -11.63
N SER A 130 3.57 12.17 -12.12
CA SER A 130 3.89 10.99 -12.90
C SER A 130 3.77 9.70 -12.09
N ASP A 131 4.14 9.75 -10.82
CA ASP A 131 4.04 8.57 -9.96
C ASP A 131 2.59 8.26 -9.63
N ILE A 132 1.82 9.29 -9.34
CA ILE A 132 0.39 9.13 -9.09
C ILE A 132 -0.27 8.53 -10.33
N MET A 133 0.09 9.02 -11.49
CA MET A 133 -0.48 8.53 -12.75
C MET A 133 -0.12 7.07 -13.00
N ARG A 134 1.11 6.67 -12.69
CA ARG A 134 1.49 5.27 -12.83
C ARG A 134 0.58 4.37 -11.99
N TRP A 135 0.30 4.78 -10.78
CA TRP A 135 -0.58 4.02 -9.91
C TRP A 135 -2.00 3.98 -10.47
N ASP A 136 -2.52 5.15 -10.86
CA ASP A 136 -3.87 5.24 -11.40
C ASP A 136 -4.03 4.38 -12.65
N MET A 137 -3.05 4.42 -13.53
CA MET A 137 -3.11 3.60 -14.74
C MET A 137 -3.04 2.11 -14.42
N GLY A 138 -2.28 1.74 -13.42
CA GLY A 138 -2.24 0.37 -12.98
C GLY A 138 -3.58 -0.11 -12.51
N ILE A 139 -4.33 0.74 -11.84
CA ILE A 139 -5.66 0.41 -11.37
C ILE A 139 -6.64 0.33 -12.54
N LEU A 140 -6.59 1.30 -13.43
CA LEU A 140 -7.49 1.34 -14.57
C LEU A 140 -7.26 0.18 -15.54
N SER A 141 -6.01 -0.19 -15.75
CA SER A 141 -5.68 -1.26 -16.66
C SER A 141 -5.68 -2.62 -15.99
N GLY A 142 -5.70 -2.65 -14.72
CA GLY A 142 -5.67 -3.91 -13.95
C GLY A 142 -6.93 -4.65 -14.17
N LYS A 143 -7.57 -5.11 -14.47
CA LYS A 143 -8.79 -5.85 -14.71
C LYS A 143 -9.34 -6.48 -13.44
#